data_f20e2b8ec77d3bfd1b024336c880ee42
#
_entry.id   f20e2b8ec77d3bfd1b024336c880ee42
#
_cell.length_a   1.000
_cell.length_b   1.000
_cell.length_c   1.000
_cell.angle_alpha   90.00
_cell.angle_beta   90.00
_cell.angle_gamma   90.00
#
_symmetry.space_group_name_H-M   'P 1'
#
loop_
_entity.id
_entity.type
_entity.pdbx_description
1 polymer ?
#
loop_
_entity_poly.entity_id
_entity_poly.type
_entity_poly.pdbx_seq_one_letter_code
_entity_poly.pdbx_strand_id
1 'polypeptide(L)'
;MPKHIVNLLVLFSGILVLATSTYAGPKRIASLNLCTDELLLSLADPDQIISLTWLAREESLSAFFAPARQYHQNNGRASDVIPLNPDLVFLSEFSPANTLGLLETVGIKSVVLPEPRTTTELLDNIRAMSLALGQVEKGEELISLFSSRLKSIAEGKSRQKISALLLSPGIASFGSSAVKIEILKMLNIRVLNQEKPSLANRYLSIEELTRSSPDFVIIDKYSGDYPSVSEEMLRHPLIQSSLSTIEVEAKDWLCSTHNLLDTIEHINTKIGHTKNRS
;
A
#
# COMPACT_ATOMS: atom_id res chain seq x y z
N MET A 1 76.04 14.06 -45.52
CA MET A 1 74.84 13.26 -45.64
C MET A 1 74.30 12.99 -44.23
N PRO A 2 73.31 13.68 -43.70
CA PRO A 2 72.71 13.37 -42.36
C PRO A 2 71.52 12.40 -42.52
N LYS A 3 71.53 11.41 -41.66
CA LYS A 3 70.47 10.42 -41.52
C LYS A 3 69.31 10.98 -40.66
N HIS A 4 68.15 11.07 -41.25
CA HIS A 4 66.90 11.42 -40.53
C HIS A 4 66.43 10.21 -39.72
N ILE A 5 66.39 10.34 -38.38
CA ILE A 5 65.74 9.42 -37.47
C ILE A 5 64.30 9.94 -37.29
N VAL A 6 63.34 9.19 -37.81
CA VAL A 6 61.92 9.44 -37.57
C VAL A 6 61.52 8.77 -36.25
N ASN A 7 61.28 9.59 -35.21
CA ASN A 7 60.70 9.14 -33.94
C ASN A 7 59.20 8.89 -34.12
N LEU A 8 58.75 7.64 -34.12
CA LEU A 8 57.33 7.25 -34.06
C LEU A 8 56.86 7.24 -32.60
N LEU A 9 56.17 8.30 -32.21
CA LEU A 9 55.48 8.38 -30.92
C LEU A 9 54.18 7.60 -30.99
N VAL A 10 54.17 6.41 -30.40
CA VAL A 10 52.94 5.58 -30.21
C VAL A 10 52.21 6.13 -28.99
N LEU A 11 51.13 6.87 -29.21
CA LEU A 11 50.20 7.29 -28.14
C LEU A 11 49.33 6.10 -27.73
N PHE A 12 49.67 5.50 -26.57
CA PHE A 12 48.83 4.50 -25.89
C PHE A 12 47.65 5.22 -25.27
N SER A 13 46.49 5.29 -25.95
CA SER A 13 45.24 5.80 -25.42
C SER A 13 44.64 4.74 -24.46
N GLY A 14 44.94 4.84 -23.18
CA GLY A 14 44.37 3.99 -22.16
C GLY A 14 42.87 4.28 -22.00
N ILE A 15 42.01 3.40 -22.49
CA ILE A 15 40.59 3.42 -22.20
C ILE A 15 40.40 3.03 -20.74
N LEU A 16 40.14 4.01 -19.87
CA LEU A 16 39.75 3.78 -18.48
C LEU A 16 38.31 3.24 -18.47
N VAL A 17 38.16 1.91 -18.45
CA VAL A 17 36.88 1.26 -18.23
C VAL A 17 36.50 1.45 -16.77
N LEU A 18 35.64 2.45 -16.49
CA LEU A 18 34.97 2.60 -15.20
C LEU A 18 34.08 1.36 -15.01
N ALA A 19 34.55 0.40 -14.22
CA ALA A 19 33.70 -0.69 -13.75
C ALA A 19 32.64 -0.09 -12.81
N THR A 20 31.45 0.16 -13.34
CA THR A 20 30.28 0.44 -12.52
C THR A 20 29.98 -0.84 -11.73
N SER A 21 30.32 -0.88 -10.44
CA SER A 21 29.83 -1.93 -9.56
C SER A 21 28.31 -1.85 -9.54
N THR A 22 27.67 -2.69 -10.32
CA THR A 22 26.23 -2.93 -10.17
C THR A 22 26.06 -3.61 -8.82
N TYR A 23 25.47 -2.89 -7.87
CA TYR A 23 25.05 -3.48 -6.60
C TYR A 23 24.01 -4.55 -6.94
N ALA A 24 24.39 -5.81 -6.87
CA ALA A 24 23.46 -6.90 -7.00
C ALA A 24 22.64 -6.94 -5.70
N GLY A 25 21.37 -6.55 -5.78
CA GLY A 25 20.44 -6.59 -4.64
C GLY A 25 20.29 -8.00 -4.06
N PRO A 26 19.61 -8.13 -2.92
CA PRO A 26 19.34 -9.42 -2.29
C PRO A 26 18.56 -10.33 -3.26
N LYS A 27 18.86 -11.63 -3.24
CA LYS A 27 18.25 -12.61 -4.15
C LYS A 27 17.17 -13.47 -3.50
N ARG A 28 17.10 -13.46 -2.16
CA ARG A 28 16.20 -14.32 -1.38
C ARG A 28 15.47 -13.49 -0.35
N ILE A 29 14.31 -13.00 -0.74
CA ILE A 29 13.56 -12.02 0.05
C ILE A 29 12.28 -12.65 0.55
N ALA A 30 12.00 -12.51 1.85
CA ALA A 30 10.73 -12.85 2.45
C ALA A 30 10.03 -11.59 3.00
N SER A 31 8.73 -11.66 3.06
CA SER A 31 7.90 -10.63 3.69
C SER A 31 6.96 -11.26 4.72
N LEU A 32 6.76 -10.59 5.86
CA LEU A 32 6.01 -11.08 7.00
C LEU A 32 4.76 -10.25 7.33
N ASN A 33 4.32 -9.40 6.39
CA ASN A 33 3.12 -8.58 6.55
C ASN A 33 2.48 -8.32 5.20
N LEU A 34 1.14 -8.31 5.13
CA LEU A 34 0.38 -8.11 3.89
C LEU A 34 0.80 -6.86 3.11
N CYS A 35 0.96 -5.73 3.80
CA CYS A 35 1.26 -4.47 3.12
C CYS A 35 2.70 -4.42 2.58
N THR A 36 3.63 -5.10 3.26
CA THR A 36 4.98 -5.31 2.72
C THR A 36 5.00 -6.37 1.62
N ASP A 37 4.09 -7.36 1.62
CA ASP A 37 3.93 -8.32 0.52
C ASP A 37 3.51 -7.60 -0.77
N GLU A 38 2.48 -6.75 -0.70
CA GLU A 38 1.96 -6.01 -1.87
C GLU A 38 3.00 -5.07 -2.46
N LEU A 39 3.73 -4.36 -1.60
CA LEU A 39 4.78 -3.47 -2.06
C LEU A 39 5.96 -4.25 -2.65
N LEU A 40 6.31 -5.39 -2.06
CA LEU A 40 7.35 -6.29 -2.56
C LEU A 40 6.98 -6.87 -3.95
N LEU A 41 5.73 -7.30 -4.12
CA LEU A 41 5.22 -7.78 -5.42
C LEU A 41 5.25 -6.72 -6.52
N SER A 42 5.19 -5.44 -6.13
CA SER A 42 5.24 -4.32 -7.07
C SER A 42 6.65 -3.91 -7.46
N LEU A 43 7.63 -4.11 -6.58
CA LEU A 43 8.99 -3.57 -6.74
C LEU A 43 10.03 -4.64 -7.06
N ALA A 44 9.95 -5.83 -6.44
CA ALA A 44 10.95 -6.87 -6.62
C ALA A 44 10.87 -7.52 -8.02
N ASP A 45 11.99 -8.11 -8.45
CA ASP A 45 11.93 -9.08 -9.53
C ASP A 45 11.33 -10.38 -8.99
N PRO A 46 10.50 -11.09 -9.78
CA PRO A 46 9.83 -12.31 -9.30
C PRO A 46 10.78 -13.33 -8.69
N ASP A 47 11.98 -13.50 -9.25
CA ASP A 47 12.99 -14.47 -8.79
C ASP A 47 13.63 -14.08 -7.45
N GLN A 48 13.47 -12.85 -6.99
CA GLN A 48 13.98 -12.42 -5.67
C GLN A 48 13.06 -12.85 -4.53
N ILE A 49 11.77 -13.07 -4.79
CA ILE A 49 10.76 -13.35 -3.75
C ILE A 49 10.75 -14.85 -3.43
N ILE A 50 11.04 -15.20 -2.18
CA ILE A 50 10.99 -16.60 -1.75
C ILE A 50 9.78 -16.93 -0.88
N SER A 51 9.20 -15.95 -0.16
CA SER A 51 8.05 -16.20 0.71
C SER A 51 7.25 -14.94 0.97
N LEU A 52 5.92 -15.08 0.95
CA LEU A 52 4.94 -14.07 1.28
C LEU A 52 3.98 -14.59 2.35
N THR A 53 3.23 -13.71 3.02
CA THR A 53 2.23 -14.16 3.99
C THR A 53 1.06 -14.86 3.29
N TRP A 54 0.35 -15.71 4.03
CA TRP A 54 -0.89 -16.33 3.55
C TRP A 54 -1.94 -15.26 3.18
N LEU A 55 -1.92 -14.11 3.84
CA LEU A 55 -2.83 -12.98 3.59
C LEU A 55 -2.72 -12.45 2.17
N ALA A 56 -1.52 -12.43 1.59
CA ALA A 56 -1.31 -11.99 0.22
C ALA A 56 -2.01 -12.88 -0.82
N ARG A 57 -2.39 -14.12 -0.46
CA ARG A 57 -3.04 -15.10 -1.35
C ARG A 57 -4.57 -15.09 -1.22
N GLU A 58 -5.10 -14.36 -0.23
CA GLU A 58 -6.54 -14.26 0.02
C GLU A 58 -7.16 -13.19 -0.88
N GLU A 59 -8.09 -13.62 -1.72
CA GLU A 59 -8.74 -12.75 -2.71
C GLU A 59 -9.52 -11.58 -2.08
N SER A 60 -10.03 -11.79 -0.87
CA SER A 60 -10.76 -10.75 -0.12
C SER A 60 -9.86 -9.71 0.55
N LEU A 61 -8.54 -9.98 0.65
CA LEU A 61 -7.60 -9.16 1.42
C LEU A 61 -6.52 -8.49 0.57
N SER A 62 -6.14 -9.08 -0.56
CA SER A 62 -5.04 -8.60 -1.39
C SER A 62 -5.43 -8.37 -2.83
N ALA A 63 -5.09 -7.20 -3.37
CA ALA A 63 -5.17 -6.94 -4.80
C ALA A 63 -4.20 -7.81 -5.61
N PHE A 64 -3.16 -8.36 -4.98
CA PHE A 64 -2.12 -9.20 -5.59
C PHE A 64 -2.31 -10.69 -5.31
N PHE A 65 -3.51 -11.14 -4.94
CA PHE A 65 -3.75 -12.54 -4.56
C PHE A 65 -3.33 -13.55 -5.64
N ALA A 66 -3.55 -13.24 -6.92
CA ALA A 66 -3.22 -14.15 -8.00
C ALA A 66 -1.70 -14.33 -8.19
N PRO A 67 -0.87 -13.27 -8.36
CA PRO A 67 0.57 -13.43 -8.43
C PRO A 67 1.20 -13.95 -7.13
N ALA A 68 0.61 -13.70 -5.95
CA ALA A 68 1.13 -14.18 -4.69
C ALA A 68 1.11 -15.72 -4.56
N ARG A 69 0.22 -16.40 -5.28
CA ARG A 69 0.04 -17.87 -5.18
C ARG A 69 1.25 -18.70 -5.61
N GLN A 70 2.16 -18.13 -6.39
CA GLN A 70 3.37 -18.84 -6.86
C GLN A 70 4.49 -18.94 -5.80
N TYR A 71 4.42 -18.12 -4.74
CA TYR A 71 5.47 -18.05 -3.72
C TYR A 71 5.16 -18.93 -2.51
N HIS A 72 6.21 -19.31 -1.77
CA HIS A 72 6.04 -20.06 -0.51
C HIS A 72 5.23 -19.22 0.49
N GLN A 73 4.29 -19.86 1.17
CA GLN A 73 3.41 -19.23 2.15
C GLN A 73 4.04 -19.25 3.55
N ASN A 74 3.96 -18.12 4.26
CA ASN A 74 4.29 -18.04 5.68
C ASN A 74 3.11 -17.43 6.49
N ASN A 75 3.16 -17.52 7.80
CA ASN A 75 2.13 -16.99 8.72
C ASN A 75 2.57 -15.69 9.43
N GLY A 76 3.52 -14.94 8.84
CA GLY A 76 4.04 -13.70 9.41
C GLY A 76 5.01 -13.90 10.58
N ARG A 77 5.58 -15.09 10.75
CA ARG A 77 6.50 -15.43 11.84
C ARG A 77 7.94 -15.64 11.35
N ALA A 78 8.91 -15.21 12.15
CA ALA A 78 10.31 -15.45 11.84
C ALA A 78 10.63 -16.96 11.66
N SER A 79 10.03 -17.82 12.50
CA SER A 79 10.18 -19.27 12.43
C SER A 79 9.82 -19.90 11.09
N ASP A 80 8.92 -19.27 10.34
CA ASP A 80 8.44 -19.77 9.05
C ASP A 80 9.44 -19.49 7.93
N VAL A 81 10.24 -18.43 8.06
CA VAL A 81 11.16 -17.97 7.00
C VAL A 81 12.63 -18.25 7.28
N ILE A 82 13.04 -18.40 8.54
CA ILE A 82 14.42 -18.75 8.91
C ILE A 82 14.92 -20.01 8.19
N PRO A 83 14.15 -21.12 8.09
CA PRO A 83 14.60 -22.32 7.37
C PRO A 83 14.77 -22.10 5.86
N LEU A 84 14.21 -21.04 5.31
CA LEU A 84 14.33 -20.69 3.90
C LEU A 84 15.61 -19.92 3.60
N ASN A 85 16.42 -19.56 4.61
CA ASN A 85 17.67 -18.79 4.49
C ASN A 85 17.50 -17.53 3.64
N PRO A 86 16.65 -16.56 4.04
CA PRO A 86 16.49 -15.30 3.32
C PRO A 86 17.72 -14.40 3.49
N ASP A 87 18.05 -13.63 2.44
CA ASP A 87 19.05 -12.57 2.50
C ASP A 87 18.50 -11.31 3.17
N LEU A 88 17.17 -11.11 3.04
CA LEU A 88 16.45 -9.95 3.54
C LEU A 88 15.03 -10.33 3.90
N VAL A 89 14.53 -9.78 5.02
CA VAL A 89 13.13 -9.94 5.46
C VAL A 89 12.50 -8.57 5.65
N PHE A 90 11.34 -8.34 5.02
CA PHE A 90 10.52 -7.15 5.28
C PHE A 90 9.47 -7.41 6.35
N LEU A 91 9.34 -6.45 7.25
CA LEU A 91 8.35 -6.43 8.33
C LEU A 91 7.60 -5.08 8.33
N SER A 92 6.45 -5.03 9.01
CA SER A 92 5.81 -3.77 9.36
C SER A 92 6.04 -3.45 10.85
N GLU A 93 5.75 -2.22 11.25
CA GLU A 93 5.77 -1.82 12.67
C GLU A 93 4.78 -2.61 13.53
N PHE A 94 3.77 -3.24 12.91
CA PHE A 94 2.79 -4.10 13.60
C PHE A 94 3.24 -5.55 13.71
N SER A 95 4.40 -5.91 13.17
CA SER A 95 4.94 -7.26 13.34
C SER A 95 5.26 -7.50 14.83
N PRO A 96 5.06 -8.72 15.35
CA PRO A 96 5.34 -9.01 16.76
C PRO A 96 6.78 -8.64 17.13
N ALA A 97 6.98 -7.96 18.27
CA ALA A 97 8.31 -7.45 18.68
C ALA A 97 9.40 -8.55 18.77
N ASN A 98 9.02 -9.78 19.12
CA ASN A 98 9.93 -10.92 19.15
C ASN A 98 10.36 -11.40 17.76
N THR A 99 9.63 -11.06 16.69
CA THR A 99 9.97 -11.46 15.32
C THR A 99 11.26 -10.81 14.86
N LEU A 100 11.40 -9.50 15.06
CA LEU A 100 12.62 -8.76 14.71
C LEU A 100 13.83 -9.28 15.52
N GLY A 101 13.71 -9.40 16.85
CA GLY A 101 14.78 -9.88 17.71
C GLY A 101 15.25 -11.31 17.36
N LEU A 102 14.34 -12.19 16.91
CA LEU A 102 14.71 -13.54 16.49
C LEU A 102 15.50 -13.51 15.17
N LEU A 103 15.09 -12.71 14.18
CA LEU A 103 15.83 -12.54 12.93
C LEU A 103 17.23 -11.97 13.16
N GLU A 104 17.37 -10.98 14.02
CA GLU A 104 18.65 -10.40 14.43
C GLU A 104 19.55 -11.44 15.11
N THR A 105 19.00 -12.26 16.01
CA THR A 105 19.74 -13.29 16.73
C THR A 105 20.37 -14.34 15.79
N VAL A 106 19.68 -14.64 14.68
CA VAL A 106 20.20 -15.60 13.67
C VAL A 106 20.95 -14.90 12.53
N GLY A 107 21.17 -13.59 12.62
CA GLY A 107 21.97 -12.83 11.66
C GLY A 107 21.27 -12.54 10.32
N ILE A 108 19.94 -12.65 10.24
CA ILE A 108 19.16 -12.33 9.04
C ILE A 108 18.88 -10.83 9.00
N LYS A 109 19.25 -10.17 7.89
CA LYS A 109 18.94 -8.77 7.68
C LYS A 109 17.44 -8.54 7.59
N SER A 110 16.96 -7.49 8.21
CA SER A 110 15.54 -7.12 8.16
C SER A 110 15.33 -5.63 8.01
N VAL A 111 14.24 -5.25 7.36
CA VAL A 111 13.79 -3.87 7.19
C VAL A 111 12.36 -3.79 7.70
N VAL A 112 12.14 -2.91 8.68
CA VAL A 112 10.81 -2.60 9.21
C VAL A 112 10.30 -1.36 8.50
N LEU A 113 9.17 -1.48 7.78
CA LEU A 113 8.49 -0.34 7.20
C LEU A 113 7.41 0.17 8.17
N PRO A 114 7.43 1.47 8.51
CA PRO A 114 6.39 2.06 9.34
C PRO A 114 5.05 2.15 8.58
N GLU A 115 3.94 2.17 9.31
CA GLU A 115 2.64 2.55 8.72
C GLU A 115 2.69 4.02 8.30
N PRO A 116 2.53 4.34 7.02
CA PRO A 116 2.63 5.72 6.57
C PRO A 116 1.42 6.53 7.06
N ARG A 117 1.67 7.73 7.56
CA ARG A 117 0.65 8.67 8.05
C ARG A 117 0.34 9.75 7.04
N THR A 118 1.27 9.98 6.10
CA THR A 118 1.18 10.96 5.03
C THR A 118 1.53 10.33 3.70
N THR A 119 1.11 10.96 2.61
CA THR A 119 1.51 10.55 1.25
C THR A 119 3.03 10.60 1.08
N THR A 120 3.71 11.55 1.74
CA THR A 120 5.19 11.62 1.74
C THR A 120 5.79 10.37 2.37
N GLU A 121 5.34 9.95 3.55
CA GLU A 121 5.82 8.74 4.23
C GLU A 121 5.52 7.46 3.42
N LEU A 122 4.39 7.42 2.69
CA LEU A 122 4.10 6.34 1.75
C LEU A 122 5.17 6.27 0.65
N LEU A 123 5.52 7.41 0.05
CA LEU A 123 6.56 7.48 -0.98
C LEU A 123 7.95 7.13 -0.40
N ASP A 124 8.22 7.49 0.84
CA ASP A 124 9.46 7.12 1.53
C ASP A 124 9.55 5.61 1.78
N ASN A 125 8.43 4.93 2.07
CA ASN A 125 8.40 3.47 2.14
C ASN A 125 8.70 2.81 0.80
N ILE A 126 8.19 3.35 -0.31
CA ILE A 126 8.52 2.88 -1.66
C ILE A 126 10.03 3.03 -1.92
N ARG A 127 10.62 4.19 -1.59
CA ARG A 127 12.07 4.40 -1.73
C ARG A 127 12.88 3.45 -0.87
N ALA A 128 12.50 3.31 0.41
CA ALA A 128 13.22 2.45 1.34
C ALA A 128 13.23 1.00 0.86
N MET A 129 12.07 0.48 0.41
CA MET A 129 12.00 -0.88 -0.12
C MET A 129 12.77 -1.01 -1.43
N SER A 130 12.59 -0.12 -2.39
CA SER A 130 13.28 -0.20 -3.69
C SER A 130 14.80 -0.10 -3.56
N LEU A 131 15.30 0.73 -2.63
CA LEU A 131 16.72 0.81 -2.32
C LEU A 131 17.24 -0.52 -1.73
N ALA A 132 16.51 -1.08 -0.76
CA ALA A 132 16.88 -2.35 -0.13
C ALA A 132 16.88 -3.53 -1.13
N LEU A 133 16.02 -3.47 -2.15
CA LEU A 133 15.91 -4.46 -3.23
C LEU A 133 16.97 -4.30 -4.33
N GLY A 134 17.62 -3.13 -4.44
CA GLY A 134 18.42 -2.76 -5.59
C GLY A 134 17.57 -2.38 -6.82
N GLN A 135 16.31 -1.98 -6.62
CA GLN A 135 15.31 -1.67 -7.66
C GLN A 135 14.94 -0.17 -7.65
N VAL A 136 15.96 0.70 -7.52
CA VAL A 136 15.76 2.15 -7.34
C VAL A 136 14.97 2.77 -8.48
N GLU A 137 15.25 2.39 -9.74
CA GLU A 137 14.56 2.92 -10.91
C GLU A 137 13.06 2.59 -10.88
N LYS A 138 12.70 1.33 -10.59
CA LYS A 138 11.29 0.92 -10.42
C LYS A 138 10.60 1.69 -9.29
N GLY A 139 11.32 1.95 -8.19
CA GLY A 139 10.81 2.74 -7.08
C GLY A 139 10.46 4.16 -7.51
N GLU A 140 11.36 4.85 -8.20
CA GLU A 140 11.12 6.23 -8.68
C GLU A 140 10.04 6.29 -9.78
N GLU A 141 9.94 5.29 -10.65
CA GLU A 141 8.83 5.18 -11.61
C GLU A 141 7.48 5.06 -10.89
N LEU A 142 7.38 4.18 -9.88
CA LEU A 142 6.16 4.01 -9.09
C LEU A 142 5.78 5.28 -8.34
N ILE A 143 6.75 6.00 -7.76
CA ILE A 143 6.57 7.28 -7.09
C ILE A 143 6.07 8.35 -8.06
N SER A 144 6.66 8.43 -9.25
CA SER A 144 6.26 9.37 -10.29
C SER A 144 4.82 9.11 -10.76
N LEU A 145 4.48 7.84 -11.00
CA LEU A 145 3.13 7.42 -11.36
C LEU A 145 2.12 7.76 -10.27
N PHE A 146 2.39 7.41 -9.01
CA PHE A 146 1.53 7.74 -7.87
C PHE A 146 1.30 9.25 -7.76
N SER A 147 2.37 10.03 -7.81
CA SER A 147 2.30 11.48 -7.64
C SER A 147 1.52 12.16 -8.77
N SER A 148 1.72 11.73 -10.01
CA SER A 148 0.97 12.25 -11.17
C SER A 148 -0.51 11.90 -11.12
N ARG A 149 -0.85 10.66 -10.73
CA ARG A 149 -2.25 10.23 -10.54
C ARG A 149 -2.92 10.99 -9.41
N LEU A 150 -2.27 11.10 -8.25
CA LEU A 150 -2.81 11.85 -7.11
C LEU A 150 -3.10 13.30 -7.48
N LYS A 151 -2.20 13.95 -8.22
CA LYS A 151 -2.40 15.31 -8.73
C LYS A 151 -3.62 15.38 -9.65
N SER A 152 -3.75 14.47 -10.62
CA SER A 152 -4.90 14.42 -11.54
C SER A 152 -6.23 14.24 -10.80
N ILE A 153 -6.28 13.32 -9.81
CA ILE A 153 -7.47 13.12 -8.98
C ILE A 153 -7.80 14.38 -8.18
N ALA A 154 -6.79 15.06 -7.61
CA ALA A 154 -6.98 16.28 -6.83
C ALA A 154 -7.45 17.48 -7.68
N GLU A 155 -7.08 17.55 -8.95
CA GLU A 155 -7.59 18.56 -9.89
C GLU A 155 -9.08 18.36 -10.19
N GLY A 156 -9.56 17.11 -10.21
CA GLY A 156 -10.97 16.74 -10.39
C GLY A 156 -11.82 16.80 -9.11
N LYS A 157 -11.29 17.32 -8.01
CA LYS A 157 -12.00 17.35 -6.72
C LYS A 157 -13.30 18.14 -6.76
N SER A 158 -14.25 17.75 -5.91
CA SER A 158 -15.50 18.49 -5.70
C SER A 158 -15.22 19.91 -5.24
N ARG A 159 -15.96 20.89 -5.79
CA ARG A 159 -15.95 22.28 -5.31
C ARG A 159 -16.63 22.44 -3.96
N GLN A 160 -17.53 21.54 -3.60
CA GLN A 160 -18.24 21.54 -2.33
C GLN A 160 -17.53 20.67 -1.31
N LYS A 161 -17.60 21.06 -0.03
CA LYS A 161 -17.20 20.19 1.06
C LYS A 161 -18.21 19.07 1.21
N ILE A 162 -17.70 17.85 1.30
CA ILE A 162 -18.49 16.63 1.40
C ILE A 162 -18.16 15.98 2.74
N SER A 163 -19.19 15.55 3.46
CA SER A 163 -19.02 14.76 4.68
C SER A 163 -19.18 13.27 4.40
N ALA A 164 -18.26 12.45 4.89
CA ALA A 164 -18.33 11.00 4.75
C ALA A 164 -18.09 10.30 6.09
N LEU A 165 -18.69 9.12 6.25
CA LEU A 165 -18.31 8.15 7.28
C LEU A 165 -17.58 6.99 6.59
N LEU A 166 -16.48 6.55 7.16
CA LEU A 166 -15.78 5.32 6.73
C LEU A 166 -16.19 4.19 7.67
N LEU A 167 -16.77 3.15 7.12
CA LEU A 167 -17.28 2.02 7.90
C LEU A 167 -16.74 0.69 7.36
N SER A 168 -16.32 -0.15 8.29
CA SER A 168 -16.03 -1.56 8.04
C SER A 168 -17.23 -2.44 8.46
N PRO A 169 -17.25 -3.74 8.18
CA PRO A 169 -18.33 -4.64 8.55
C PRO A 169 -18.77 -4.52 10.02
N GLY A 170 -20.08 -4.63 10.27
CA GLY A 170 -20.67 -4.44 11.59
C GLY A 170 -20.91 -2.98 11.98
N ILE A 171 -20.89 -2.06 11.00
CA ILE A 171 -20.97 -0.61 11.25
C ILE A 171 -19.79 -0.15 12.15
N ALA A 172 -18.64 -0.78 11.94
CA ALA A 172 -17.43 -0.48 12.68
C ALA A 172 -16.75 0.77 12.13
N SER A 173 -16.51 1.76 12.96
CA SER A 173 -15.80 2.99 12.62
C SER A 173 -14.32 2.95 13.06
N PHE A 174 -13.69 1.78 12.96
CA PHE A 174 -12.30 1.60 13.34
C PHE A 174 -11.32 2.21 12.33
N GLY A 175 -10.22 2.68 12.86
CA GLY A 175 -9.21 3.50 12.24
C GLY A 175 -8.93 3.27 10.75
N SER A 176 -9.33 4.22 9.94
CA SER A 176 -8.77 4.35 8.60
C SER A 176 -7.34 4.86 8.70
N SER A 177 -6.46 4.39 7.82
CA SER A 177 -5.09 4.88 7.81
C SER A 177 -5.03 6.40 7.61
N ALA A 178 -4.06 7.04 8.24
CA ALA A 178 -3.92 8.49 8.19
C ALA A 178 -3.72 9.00 6.75
N VAL A 179 -3.02 8.24 5.90
CA VAL A 179 -2.84 8.55 4.46
C VAL A 179 -4.18 8.60 3.72
N LYS A 180 -5.09 7.66 3.97
CA LYS A 180 -6.43 7.68 3.36
C LYS A 180 -7.17 8.96 3.72
N ILE A 181 -7.13 9.33 5.01
CA ILE A 181 -7.76 10.55 5.52
C ILE A 181 -7.13 11.79 4.90
N GLU A 182 -5.80 11.82 4.78
CA GLU A 182 -5.08 12.93 4.13
C GLU A 182 -5.55 13.12 2.69
N ILE A 183 -5.58 12.05 1.89
CA ILE A 183 -5.99 12.12 0.48
C ILE A 183 -7.47 12.50 0.35
N LEU A 184 -8.36 11.93 1.17
CA LEU A 184 -9.78 12.30 1.15
C LEU A 184 -9.97 13.79 1.48
N LYS A 185 -9.20 14.34 2.43
CA LYS A 185 -9.20 15.78 2.72
C LYS A 185 -8.73 16.63 1.55
N MET A 186 -7.72 16.19 0.78
CA MET A 186 -7.29 16.88 -0.45
C MET A 186 -8.42 16.96 -1.48
N LEU A 187 -9.36 16.01 -1.47
CA LEU A 187 -10.54 15.97 -2.32
C LEU A 187 -11.75 16.73 -1.77
N ASN A 188 -11.58 17.52 -0.71
CA ASN A 188 -12.65 18.21 0.03
C ASN A 188 -13.64 17.26 0.73
N ILE A 189 -13.23 16.01 1.03
CA ILE A 189 -14.04 15.04 1.75
C ILE A 189 -13.63 15.04 3.22
N ARG A 190 -14.57 15.43 4.09
CA ARG A 190 -14.40 15.41 5.55
C ARG A 190 -14.84 14.05 6.10
N VAL A 191 -13.97 13.39 6.82
CA VAL A 191 -14.25 12.08 7.42
C VAL A 191 -14.75 12.28 8.85
N LEU A 192 -16.08 12.14 9.06
CA LEU A 192 -16.75 12.50 10.31
C LEU A 192 -16.29 11.67 11.50
N ASN A 193 -16.03 10.38 11.32
CA ASN A 193 -15.54 9.51 12.40
C ASN A 193 -14.06 9.74 12.76
N GLN A 194 -13.37 10.61 12.04
CA GLN A 194 -12.05 11.13 12.45
C GLN A 194 -12.13 12.48 13.15
N GLU A 195 -13.15 13.28 12.84
CA GLU A 195 -13.34 14.62 13.43
C GLU A 195 -14.17 14.59 14.73
N LYS A 196 -15.06 13.60 14.87
CA LYS A 196 -15.98 13.48 16.01
C LYS A 196 -15.58 12.27 16.88
N PRO A 197 -14.99 12.47 18.06
CA PRO A 197 -14.60 11.36 18.95
C PRO A 197 -15.75 10.42 19.30
N SER A 198 -16.99 10.92 19.35
CA SER A 198 -18.19 10.12 19.59
C SER A 198 -18.50 9.11 18.49
N LEU A 199 -17.93 9.26 17.31
CA LEU A 199 -18.10 8.36 16.17
C LEU A 199 -16.85 7.51 15.89
N ALA A 200 -15.74 7.72 16.63
CA ALA A 200 -14.46 7.09 16.33
C ALA A 200 -14.24 5.80 17.13
N ASN A 201 -13.53 4.85 16.52
CA ASN A 201 -12.98 3.64 17.15
C ASN A 201 -14.00 2.78 17.91
N ARG A 202 -15.20 2.64 17.40
CA ARG A 202 -16.26 1.81 17.98
C ARG A 202 -17.28 1.31 16.96
N TYR A 203 -18.14 0.41 17.37
CA TYR A 203 -19.35 0.09 16.63
C TYR A 203 -20.39 1.21 16.82
N LEU A 204 -21.01 1.64 15.73
CA LEU A 204 -22.06 2.63 15.73
C LEU A 204 -23.43 1.95 15.70
N SER A 205 -24.45 2.59 16.26
CA SER A 205 -25.82 2.19 16.03
C SER A 205 -26.36 2.80 14.74
N ILE A 206 -27.43 2.21 14.19
CA ILE A 206 -28.10 2.74 12.99
C ILE A 206 -28.64 4.16 13.23
N GLU A 207 -29.13 4.43 14.45
CA GLU A 207 -29.63 5.76 14.85
C GLU A 207 -28.50 6.79 14.90
N GLU A 208 -27.33 6.43 15.39
CA GLU A 208 -26.15 7.30 15.43
C GLU A 208 -25.68 7.60 14.01
N LEU A 209 -25.65 6.59 13.15
CA LEU A 209 -25.31 6.72 11.75
C LEU A 209 -26.26 7.70 11.05
N THR A 210 -27.58 7.50 11.18
CA THR A 210 -28.61 8.37 10.60
C THR A 210 -28.55 9.78 11.16
N ARG A 211 -28.37 9.93 12.49
CA ARG A 211 -28.27 11.24 13.16
C ARG A 211 -27.03 12.02 12.76
N SER A 212 -25.94 11.33 12.39
CA SER A 212 -24.71 12.01 11.95
C SER A 212 -24.88 12.70 10.60
N SER A 213 -25.88 12.27 9.81
CA SER A 213 -26.28 12.83 8.50
C SER A 213 -25.09 13.08 7.57
N PRO A 214 -24.27 12.07 7.25
CA PRO A 214 -23.21 12.23 6.28
C PRO A 214 -23.79 12.38 4.88
N ASP A 215 -23.07 13.10 3.99
CA ASP A 215 -23.40 13.10 2.56
C ASP A 215 -23.21 11.70 1.96
N PHE A 216 -22.21 10.96 2.42
CA PHE A 216 -21.90 9.59 1.96
C PHE A 216 -21.44 8.70 3.11
N VAL A 217 -21.72 7.42 2.97
CA VAL A 217 -21.12 6.35 3.77
C VAL A 217 -20.25 5.51 2.85
N ILE A 218 -18.95 5.48 3.12
CA ILE A 218 -17.98 4.65 2.40
C ILE A 218 -17.80 3.37 3.20
N ILE A 219 -18.05 2.23 2.56
CA ILE A 219 -18.15 0.92 3.21
C ILE A 219 -17.09 -0.01 2.65
N ASP A 220 -16.22 -0.52 3.53
CA ASP A 220 -15.29 -1.60 3.19
C ASP A 220 -16.07 -2.90 2.96
N LYS A 221 -15.95 -3.45 1.78
CA LYS A 221 -16.54 -4.73 1.41
C LYS A 221 -15.44 -5.78 1.32
N TYR A 222 -15.63 -6.86 2.05
CA TYR A 222 -14.77 -8.03 1.97
C TYR A 222 -15.43 -9.04 1.05
N SER A 223 -14.86 -9.24 -0.13
CA SER A 223 -15.37 -10.24 -1.07
C SER A 223 -15.15 -11.65 -0.51
N GLY A 224 -16.21 -12.39 -0.29
CA GLY A 224 -16.18 -13.77 0.21
C GLY A 224 -17.46 -14.50 -0.21
N ASP A 225 -17.39 -15.83 -0.23
CA ASP A 225 -18.52 -16.69 -0.66
C ASP A 225 -19.74 -16.61 0.26
N TYR A 226 -19.55 -16.11 1.50
CA TYR A 226 -20.62 -15.97 2.48
C TYR A 226 -20.56 -14.59 3.13
N PRO A 227 -21.62 -13.78 3.00
CA PRO A 227 -21.72 -12.53 3.74
C PRO A 227 -21.72 -12.82 5.24
N SER A 228 -20.85 -12.15 5.99
CA SER A 228 -20.87 -12.21 7.44
C SER A 228 -22.11 -11.50 7.98
N VAL A 229 -22.55 -11.86 9.20
CA VAL A 229 -23.63 -11.13 9.91
C VAL A 229 -23.29 -9.63 9.99
N SER A 230 -22.00 -9.31 10.11
CA SER A 230 -21.51 -7.93 10.14
C SER A 230 -21.73 -7.20 8.82
N GLU A 231 -21.63 -7.89 7.67
CA GLU A 231 -21.93 -7.29 6.36
C GLU A 231 -23.43 -7.12 6.14
N GLU A 232 -24.26 -8.04 6.68
CA GLU A 232 -25.72 -7.90 6.63
C GLU A 232 -26.21 -6.63 7.33
N MET A 233 -25.56 -6.19 8.41
CA MET A 233 -25.90 -4.94 9.10
C MET A 233 -25.77 -3.72 8.17
N LEU A 234 -24.80 -3.71 7.26
CA LEU A 234 -24.62 -2.63 6.29
C LEU A 234 -25.72 -2.63 5.21
N ARG A 235 -26.44 -3.75 5.03
CA ARG A 235 -27.58 -3.87 4.12
C ARG A 235 -28.91 -3.50 4.76
N HIS A 236 -28.91 -3.02 6.01
CA HIS A 236 -30.14 -2.64 6.70
C HIS A 236 -30.94 -1.60 5.89
N PRO A 237 -32.28 -1.76 5.72
CA PRO A 237 -33.09 -0.89 4.89
C PRO A 237 -32.95 0.60 5.19
N LEU A 238 -32.79 1.00 6.45
CA LEU A 238 -32.58 2.40 6.82
C LEU A 238 -31.23 2.94 6.31
N ILE A 239 -30.19 2.14 6.23
CA ILE A 239 -28.91 2.56 5.66
C ILE A 239 -29.07 2.74 4.16
N GLN A 240 -29.68 1.77 3.48
CA GLN A 240 -29.85 1.80 2.03
C GLN A 240 -30.83 2.88 1.54
N SER A 241 -31.86 3.21 2.31
CA SER A 241 -32.88 4.18 1.91
C SER A 241 -32.57 5.62 2.32
N SER A 242 -31.81 5.81 3.41
CA SER A 242 -31.60 7.15 4.01
C SER A 242 -30.20 7.71 3.77
N LEU A 243 -29.24 6.88 3.31
CA LEU A 243 -27.84 7.26 3.17
C LEU A 243 -27.33 6.92 1.77
N SER A 244 -26.56 7.84 1.19
CA SER A 244 -25.81 7.54 -0.05
C SER A 244 -24.59 6.70 0.28
N THR A 245 -24.57 5.46 -0.18
CA THR A 245 -23.47 4.51 0.09
C THR A 245 -22.50 4.37 -1.09
N ILE A 246 -21.21 4.26 -0.79
CA ILE A 246 -20.16 3.93 -1.74
C ILE A 246 -19.45 2.69 -1.19
N GLU A 247 -19.61 1.56 -1.86
CA GLU A 247 -18.89 0.33 -1.52
C GLU A 247 -17.51 0.36 -2.18
N VAL A 248 -16.50 -0.02 -1.42
CA VAL A 248 -15.11 -0.17 -1.88
C VAL A 248 -14.61 -1.56 -1.49
N GLU A 249 -13.87 -2.21 -2.37
CA GLU A 249 -13.28 -3.50 -2.07
C GLU A 249 -12.15 -3.32 -1.04
N ALA A 250 -12.24 -4.02 0.09
CA ALA A 250 -11.26 -3.89 1.17
C ALA A 250 -9.84 -4.17 0.68
N LYS A 251 -9.66 -5.17 -0.18
CA LYS A 251 -8.36 -5.55 -0.77
C LYS A 251 -7.64 -4.41 -1.50
N ASP A 252 -8.40 -3.47 -2.08
CA ASP A 252 -7.83 -2.42 -2.92
C ASP A 252 -7.35 -1.21 -2.10
N TRP A 253 -7.69 -1.18 -0.80
CA TRP A 253 -7.26 -0.08 0.06
C TRP A 253 -6.97 -0.46 1.52
N LEU A 254 -6.97 -1.76 1.85
CA LEU A 254 -6.62 -2.23 3.19
C LEU A 254 -5.21 -1.77 3.57
N CYS A 255 -4.27 -1.91 2.65
CA CYS A 255 -2.92 -1.41 2.78
C CYS A 255 -2.78 0.02 2.29
N SER A 256 -1.97 0.82 3.00
CA SER A 256 -1.57 2.15 2.57
C SER A 256 -0.41 2.05 1.56
N THR A 257 -0.70 1.45 0.40
CA THR A 257 0.24 1.27 -0.72
C THR A 257 -0.19 2.12 -1.92
N HIS A 258 0.55 2.03 -3.02
CA HIS A 258 0.24 2.79 -4.24
C HIS A 258 -1.13 2.44 -4.86
N ASN A 259 -1.69 1.25 -4.58
CA ASN A 259 -3.01 0.82 -5.06
C ASN A 259 -4.17 1.63 -4.47
N LEU A 260 -3.94 2.29 -3.34
CA LEU A 260 -4.91 3.15 -2.69
C LEU A 260 -5.59 4.15 -3.63
N LEU A 261 -4.87 4.62 -4.66
CA LEU A 261 -5.41 5.61 -5.60
C LEU A 261 -6.55 5.07 -6.48
N ASP A 262 -6.61 3.76 -6.75
CA ASP A 262 -7.69 3.17 -7.54
C ASP A 262 -9.03 3.33 -6.80
N THR A 263 -9.02 3.02 -5.51
CA THR A 263 -10.19 3.22 -4.63
C THR A 263 -10.55 4.70 -4.46
N ILE A 264 -9.57 5.56 -4.26
CA ILE A 264 -9.79 7.02 -4.11
C ILE A 264 -10.42 7.59 -5.39
N GLU A 265 -9.97 7.21 -6.56
CA GLU A 265 -10.52 7.63 -7.85
C GLU A 265 -11.96 7.15 -8.03
N HIS A 266 -12.23 5.89 -7.65
CA HIS A 266 -13.58 5.34 -7.64
C HIS A 266 -14.52 6.16 -6.73
N ILE A 267 -14.10 6.45 -5.50
CA ILE A 267 -14.87 7.29 -4.56
C ILE A 267 -15.15 8.67 -5.17
N ASN A 268 -14.12 9.34 -5.69
CA ASN A 268 -14.25 10.69 -6.27
C ASN A 268 -15.23 10.69 -7.46
N THR A 269 -15.17 9.69 -8.32
CA THR A 269 -16.06 9.52 -9.47
C THR A 269 -17.51 9.32 -9.04
N LYS A 270 -17.76 8.45 -8.06
CA LYS A 270 -19.12 8.19 -7.53
C LYS A 270 -19.75 9.44 -6.93
N ILE A 271 -18.98 10.20 -6.17
CA ILE A 271 -19.43 11.49 -5.59
C ILE A 271 -19.79 12.48 -6.70
N GLY A 272 -18.99 12.61 -7.75
CA GLY A 272 -19.24 13.49 -8.88
C GLY A 272 -20.55 13.15 -9.62
N HIS A 273 -20.83 11.87 -9.83
CA HIS A 273 -22.04 11.41 -10.52
C HIS A 273 -23.33 11.64 -9.71
N THR A 274 -23.28 11.47 -8.40
CA THR A 274 -24.45 11.62 -7.54
C THR A 274 -24.91 13.07 -7.48
N LYS A 275 -23.97 14.03 -7.40
CA LYS A 275 -24.30 15.46 -7.30
C LYS A 275 -24.73 16.12 -8.62
N ASN A 276 -24.43 15.53 -9.76
CA ASN A 276 -24.93 16.03 -11.05
C ASN A 276 -26.38 15.61 -11.32
N ARG A 277 -26.99 14.77 -10.48
CA ARG A 277 -28.39 14.30 -10.59
C ARG A 277 -29.34 14.99 -9.61
N SER A 278 -28.83 15.73 -8.65
CA SER A 278 -29.59 16.55 -7.69
C SER A 278 -29.59 18.04 -8.07
#